data_50a1e1dcba1942012f53d0e9ede3ad4e
#
_entry.id   50a1e1dcba1942012f53d0e9ede3ad4e
#
_cell.length_a   1.000
_cell.length_b   1.000
_cell.length_c   1.000
_cell.angle_alpha   90.00
_cell.angle_beta   90.00
_cell.angle_gamma   90.00
#
_symmetry.space_group_name_H-M   'P 1'
#
loop_
_entity.id
_entity.type
_entity.pdbx_description
1 polymer ?
#
loop_
_entity_poly.entity_id
_entity_poly.type
_entity_poly.pdbx_seq_one_letter_code
_entity_poly.pdbx_strand_id
1 'polypeptide(L)'
;MKNTSYLSFFNQILLARGPLHSKWKNKKFRLMYLLRSMISPVSSIRYYQELHSLKSIDKILEMQPTLPAKIHRPYLHKGGLAWNRRKNIIGHYRFVQSLPVKHQALLLPDRDVLLVHFTGKNGEDFDIHCSSGGFDREGELMLSLSFNNTPVARLSFSVIPSKKGHCAFIGGLQGAPKNIGPDIIRDATKACYGLFPKRIVFEVLCSLMRCCDITNILAVSEQSHVFRQW
;
A
#
# COMPACT_ATOMS: atom_id res chain seq x y z
N MET A 1 3.35 -21.89 -1.14
CA MET A 1 2.05 -22.60 -0.87
C MET A 1 1.63 -23.32 -2.12
N LYS A 2 1.46 -24.66 -2.08
CA LYS A 2 0.96 -25.45 -3.21
C LYS A 2 -0.46 -24.98 -3.56
N ASN A 3 -0.82 -24.97 -4.84
CA ASN A 3 -2.12 -24.62 -5.44
C ASN A 3 -3.34 -24.94 -4.55
N THR A 4 -3.57 -24.11 -3.55
CA THR A 4 -4.72 -24.25 -2.65
C THR A 4 -5.92 -23.64 -3.36
N SER A 5 -6.94 -24.40 -3.67
CA SER A 5 -8.15 -23.86 -4.28
C SER A 5 -8.81 -22.83 -3.36
N TYR A 6 -9.59 -21.90 -3.92
CA TYR A 6 -10.35 -20.94 -3.11
C TYR A 6 -11.20 -21.62 -2.03
N LEU A 7 -11.82 -22.75 -2.37
CA LEU A 7 -12.65 -23.53 -1.42
C LEU A 7 -11.82 -24.07 -0.27
N SER A 8 -10.60 -24.56 -0.54
CA SER A 8 -9.70 -25.04 0.51
C SER A 8 -9.26 -23.89 1.42
N PHE A 9 -8.88 -22.74 0.87
CA PHE A 9 -8.56 -21.55 1.66
C PHE A 9 -9.75 -21.07 2.49
N PHE A 10 -10.94 -21.01 1.89
CA PHE A 10 -12.17 -20.62 2.59
C PHE A 10 -12.47 -21.55 3.76
N ASN A 11 -12.33 -22.87 3.56
CA ASN A 11 -12.51 -23.87 4.61
C ASN A 11 -11.45 -23.75 5.73
N GLN A 12 -10.18 -23.46 5.38
CA GLN A 12 -9.15 -23.21 6.40
C GLN A 12 -9.52 -22.01 7.29
N ILE A 13 -10.02 -20.93 6.67
CA ILE A 13 -10.49 -19.74 7.39
C ILE A 13 -11.72 -20.07 8.25
N LEU A 14 -12.69 -20.81 7.71
CA LEU A 14 -13.91 -21.20 8.41
C LEU A 14 -13.58 -22.05 9.65
N LEU A 15 -12.78 -23.07 9.47
CA LEU A 15 -12.44 -24.03 10.52
C LEU A 15 -11.31 -23.57 11.45
N ALA A 16 -10.72 -22.42 11.20
CA ALA A 16 -9.54 -21.91 11.89
C ALA A 16 -8.35 -22.90 11.90
N ARG A 17 -8.19 -23.68 10.84
CA ARG A 17 -7.14 -24.71 10.70
C ARG A 17 -5.95 -24.19 9.90
N GLY A 18 -4.75 -24.72 10.22
CA GLY A 18 -3.51 -24.44 9.52
C GLY A 18 -2.70 -23.24 10.08
N PRO A 19 -1.55 -22.92 9.47
CA PRO A 19 -0.65 -21.85 9.90
C PRO A 19 -1.21 -20.47 9.49
N LEU A 20 -2.24 -20.03 10.20
CA LEU A 20 -2.86 -18.72 9.96
C LEU A 20 -2.06 -17.62 10.65
N HIS A 21 -1.79 -16.55 9.92
CA HIS A 21 -1.23 -15.32 10.50
C HIS A 21 -2.12 -14.79 11.64
N SER A 22 -1.52 -14.09 12.61
CA SER A 22 -2.19 -13.61 13.83
C SER A 22 -3.53 -12.88 13.57
N LYS A 23 -3.63 -12.08 12.51
CA LYS A 23 -4.88 -11.39 12.14
C LYS A 23 -6.02 -12.35 11.76
N TRP A 24 -5.70 -13.48 11.13
CA TRP A 24 -6.70 -14.52 10.80
C TRP A 24 -7.14 -15.34 12.02
N LYS A 25 -6.39 -15.32 13.13
CA LYS A 25 -6.82 -15.93 14.41
C LYS A 25 -7.93 -15.13 15.09
N ASN A 26 -8.10 -13.84 14.74
CA ASN A 26 -9.18 -13.02 15.28
C ASN A 26 -10.55 -13.48 14.74
N LYS A 27 -11.44 -13.96 15.64
CA LYS A 27 -12.76 -14.51 15.30
C LYS A 27 -13.64 -13.49 14.56
N LYS A 28 -13.66 -12.21 15.01
CA LYS A 28 -14.46 -11.14 14.38
C LYS A 28 -13.97 -10.84 12.96
N PHE A 29 -12.66 -10.73 12.76
CA PHE A 29 -12.08 -10.50 11.45
C PHE A 29 -12.44 -11.62 10.47
N ARG A 30 -12.31 -12.86 10.90
CA ARG A 30 -12.61 -14.06 10.14
C ARG A 30 -14.10 -14.16 9.77
N LEU A 31 -14.99 -13.96 10.76
CA LEU A 31 -16.44 -13.94 10.52
C LEU A 31 -16.83 -12.87 9.50
N MET A 32 -16.32 -11.66 9.65
CA MET A 32 -16.60 -10.58 8.70
C MET A 32 -16.06 -10.85 7.28
N TYR A 33 -14.92 -11.53 7.15
CA TYR A 33 -14.42 -12.00 5.86
C TYR A 33 -15.36 -13.00 5.21
N LEU A 34 -15.78 -14.02 5.97
CA LEU A 34 -16.68 -15.08 5.47
C LEU A 34 -18.03 -14.51 5.02
N LEU A 35 -18.67 -13.68 5.87
CA LEU A 35 -19.95 -13.02 5.53
C LEU A 35 -19.84 -12.17 4.26
N ARG A 36 -18.82 -11.36 4.14
CA ARG A 36 -18.60 -10.49 2.96
C ARG A 36 -18.27 -11.31 1.71
N SER A 37 -17.56 -12.43 1.85
CA SER A 37 -17.29 -13.35 0.74
C SER A 37 -18.58 -14.00 0.22
N MET A 38 -19.54 -14.30 1.11
CA MET A 38 -20.85 -14.82 0.71
C MET A 38 -21.73 -13.77 0.03
N ILE A 39 -21.59 -12.49 0.35
CA ILE A 39 -22.31 -11.40 -0.33
C ILE A 39 -21.80 -11.19 -1.77
N SER A 40 -20.52 -11.44 -2.04
CA SER A 40 -19.92 -11.25 -3.36
C SER A 40 -19.05 -12.45 -3.80
N PRO A 41 -19.65 -13.65 -3.95
CA PRO A 41 -18.89 -14.89 -4.12
C PRO A 41 -18.06 -14.90 -5.42
N VAL A 42 -18.64 -14.47 -6.54
CA VAL A 42 -17.95 -14.45 -7.83
C VAL A 42 -16.72 -13.54 -7.79
N SER A 43 -16.86 -12.35 -7.19
CA SER A 43 -15.72 -11.42 -7.04
C SER A 43 -14.64 -11.97 -6.12
N SER A 44 -15.03 -12.66 -5.05
CA SER A 44 -14.11 -13.29 -4.08
C SER A 44 -13.31 -14.43 -4.72
N ILE A 45 -14.00 -15.33 -5.45
CA ILE A 45 -13.37 -16.46 -6.15
C ILE A 45 -12.38 -15.94 -7.20
N ARG A 46 -12.82 -15.02 -8.08
CA ARG A 46 -11.96 -14.45 -9.13
C ARG A 46 -10.75 -13.73 -8.55
N TYR A 47 -10.95 -12.94 -7.49
CA TYR A 47 -9.86 -12.24 -6.82
C TYR A 47 -8.82 -13.20 -6.26
N TYR A 48 -9.26 -14.26 -5.59
CA TYR A 48 -8.38 -15.28 -5.05
C TYR A 48 -7.58 -15.99 -6.15
N GLN A 49 -8.25 -16.38 -7.23
CA GLN A 49 -7.60 -17.01 -8.39
C GLN A 49 -6.55 -16.11 -9.03
N GLU A 50 -6.88 -14.82 -9.22
CA GLU A 50 -5.93 -13.83 -9.77
C GLU A 50 -4.76 -13.57 -8.81
N LEU A 51 -4.98 -13.51 -7.49
CA LEU A 51 -3.90 -13.41 -6.51
C LEU A 51 -2.93 -14.59 -6.65
N HIS A 52 -3.45 -15.82 -6.72
CA HIS A 52 -2.60 -17.01 -6.85
C HIS A 52 -1.93 -17.16 -8.23
N SER A 53 -2.37 -16.41 -9.23
CA SER A 53 -1.68 -16.32 -10.53
C SER A 53 -0.49 -15.36 -10.53
N LEU A 54 -0.33 -14.54 -9.50
CA LEU A 54 0.78 -13.59 -9.39
C LEU A 54 2.09 -14.33 -9.09
N LYS A 55 3.17 -13.88 -9.73
CA LYS A 55 4.52 -14.34 -9.39
C LYS A 55 4.85 -13.96 -7.94
N SER A 56 5.58 -14.84 -7.25
CA SER A 56 6.03 -14.58 -5.86
C SER A 56 4.89 -14.24 -4.87
N ILE A 57 3.68 -14.77 -5.11
CA ILE A 57 2.52 -14.51 -4.23
C ILE A 57 2.80 -14.88 -2.78
N ASP A 58 3.59 -15.92 -2.54
CA ASP A 58 3.93 -16.34 -1.17
C ASP A 58 4.67 -15.23 -0.41
N LYS A 59 5.67 -14.58 -1.04
CA LYS A 59 6.37 -13.42 -0.46
C LYS A 59 5.43 -12.24 -0.22
N ILE A 60 4.53 -11.97 -1.16
CA ILE A 60 3.52 -10.89 -1.02
C ILE A 60 2.61 -11.18 0.18
N LEU A 61 2.16 -12.41 0.36
CA LEU A 61 1.30 -12.82 1.47
C LEU A 61 2.01 -12.84 2.83
N GLU A 62 3.32 -13.09 2.85
CA GLU A 62 4.14 -12.94 4.07
C GLU A 62 4.13 -11.49 4.56
N MET A 63 4.30 -10.53 3.65
CA MET A 63 4.29 -9.10 3.97
C MET A 63 2.88 -8.55 4.21
N GLN A 64 1.91 -9.03 3.46
CA GLN A 64 0.52 -8.59 3.52
C GLN A 64 -0.46 -9.76 3.73
N PRO A 65 -0.43 -10.41 4.89
CA PRO A 65 -1.21 -11.62 5.14
C PRO A 65 -2.73 -11.40 5.09
N THR A 66 -3.19 -10.16 5.18
CA THR A 66 -4.61 -9.80 5.03
C THR A 66 -5.01 -9.42 3.61
N LEU A 67 -4.10 -9.53 2.64
CA LEU A 67 -4.35 -9.21 1.24
C LEU A 67 -5.60 -9.92 0.68
N PRO A 68 -5.87 -11.22 0.96
CA PRO A 68 -7.10 -11.86 0.48
C PRO A 68 -8.39 -11.20 0.98
N ALA A 69 -8.36 -10.47 2.10
CA ALA A 69 -9.52 -9.77 2.64
C ALA A 69 -9.66 -8.31 2.16
N LYS A 70 -8.68 -7.76 1.46
CA LYS A 70 -8.69 -6.35 1.02
C LYS A 70 -9.87 -6.02 0.13
N ILE A 71 -10.27 -6.92 -0.77
CA ILE A 71 -11.41 -6.74 -1.68
C ILE A 71 -12.72 -6.38 -0.94
N HIS A 72 -12.87 -6.85 0.31
CA HIS A 72 -14.07 -6.67 1.12
C HIS A 72 -14.08 -5.40 1.98
N ARG A 73 -13.04 -4.58 1.89
CA ARG A 73 -12.90 -3.33 2.65
C ARG A 73 -12.74 -2.15 1.71
N PRO A 74 -13.13 -0.92 2.12
CA PRO A 74 -12.77 0.28 1.35
C PRO A 74 -11.26 0.28 1.03
N TYR A 75 -10.91 0.56 -0.21
CA TYR A 75 -9.56 0.53 -0.72
C TYR A 75 -9.31 1.71 -1.63
N LEU A 76 -8.24 2.48 -1.40
CA LEU A 76 -7.84 3.75 -2.02
C LEU A 76 -8.83 4.90 -1.74
N HIS A 77 -10.12 4.65 -1.81
CA HIS A 77 -11.18 5.61 -1.52
C HIS A 77 -12.41 4.92 -0.93
N LYS A 78 -13.30 5.70 -0.29
CA LYS A 78 -14.63 5.22 0.12
C LYS A 78 -15.45 4.89 -1.12
N GLY A 79 -16.32 3.89 -1.00
CA GLY A 79 -17.12 3.42 -2.10
C GLY A 79 -16.36 2.45 -3.02
N GLY A 80 -16.79 2.37 -4.26
CA GLY A 80 -16.29 1.37 -5.21
C GLY A 80 -16.84 -0.03 -4.93
N LEU A 81 -17.08 -0.78 -6.00
CA LEU A 81 -17.54 -2.16 -5.92
C LEU A 81 -16.36 -3.12 -5.74
N ALA A 82 -16.61 -4.33 -5.27
CA ALA A 82 -15.57 -5.35 -5.08
C ALA A 82 -14.76 -5.61 -6.37
N TRP A 83 -15.39 -5.59 -7.54
CA TRP A 83 -14.70 -5.77 -8.82
C TRP A 83 -13.71 -4.64 -9.15
N ASN A 84 -14.01 -3.38 -8.78
CA ASN A 84 -13.10 -2.24 -8.93
C ASN A 84 -11.88 -2.39 -8.03
N ARG A 85 -12.11 -2.76 -6.76
CA ARG A 85 -11.04 -3.00 -5.80
C ARG A 85 -10.13 -4.13 -6.28
N ARG A 86 -10.73 -5.25 -6.76
CA ARG A 86 -10.00 -6.36 -7.38
C ARG A 86 -9.11 -5.87 -8.52
N LYS A 87 -9.69 -5.12 -9.49
CA LYS A 87 -8.97 -4.57 -10.63
C LYS A 87 -7.77 -3.72 -10.19
N ASN A 88 -7.95 -2.87 -9.19
CA ASN A 88 -6.89 -1.98 -8.70
C ASN A 88 -5.78 -2.73 -7.96
N ILE A 89 -6.14 -3.65 -7.06
CA ILE A 89 -5.15 -4.43 -6.30
C ILE A 89 -4.34 -5.34 -7.23
N ILE A 90 -5.01 -6.14 -8.03
CA ILE A 90 -4.34 -7.05 -8.98
C ILE A 90 -3.55 -6.27 -10.03
N GLY A 91 -4.11 -5.15 -10.49
CA GLY A 91 -3.45 -4.26 -11.45
C GLY A 91 -2.13 -3.72 -10.94
N HIS A 92 -2.06 -3.34 -9.65
CA HIS A 92 -0.81 -2.91 -9.02
C HIS A 92 0.27 -3.98 -9.13
N TYR A 93 -0.02 -5.20 -8.66
CA TYR A 93 0.99 -6.27 -8.65
C TYR A 93 1.39 -6.69 -10.06
N ARG A 94 0.45 -6.78 -11.00
CA ARG A 94 0.74 -7.08 -12.41
C ARG A 94 1.62 -6.01 -13.04
N PHE A 95 1.34 -4.74 -12.77
CA PHE A 95 2.18 -3.63 -13.21
C PHE A 95 3.60 -3.78 -12.66
N VAL A 96 3.77 -3.94 -11.35
CA VAL A 96 5.09 -4.11 -10.74
C VAL A 96 5.83 -5.30 -11.35
N GLN A 97 5.16 -6.43 -11.57
CA GLN A 97 5.75 -7.62 -12.18
C GLN A 97 6.11 -7.46 -13.68
N SER A 98 5.56 -6.45 -14.35
CA SER A 98 5.91 -6.12 -15.75
C SER A 98 7.15 -5.24 -15.89
N LEU A 99 7.60 -4.62 -14.79
CA LEU A 99 8.75 -3.73 -14.77
C LEU A 99 10.08 -4.52 -14.88
N PRO A 100 11.17 -3.87 -15.29
CA PRO A 100 12.52 -4.43 -15.16
C PRO A 100 12.84 -4.83 -13.71
N VAL A 101 13.61 -5.89 -13.51
CA VAL A 101 13.90 -6.49 -12.17
C VAL A 101 14.37 -5.45 -11.15
N LYS A 102 15.23 -4.51 -11.55
CA LYS A 102 15.71 -3.43 -10.67
C LYS A 102 14.58 -2.53 -10.15
N HIS A 103 13.56 -2.25 -10.97
CA HIS A 103 12.41 -1.43 -10.56
C HIS A 103 11.40 -2.26 -9.75
N GLN A 104 11.28 -3.57 -10.04
CA GLN A 104 10.48 -4.46 -9.20
C GLN A 104 10.98 -4.48 -7.75
N ALA A 105 12.31 -4.51 -7.55
CA ALA A 105 12.91 -4.50 -6.22
C ALA A 105 12.58 -3.24 -5.40
N LEU A 106 12.26 -2.12 -6.07
CA LEU A 106 11.85 -0.87 -5.41
C LEU A 106 10.35 -0.83 -5.07
N LEU A 107 9.52 -1.45 -5.91
CA LEU A 107 8.05 -1.36 -5.84
C LEU A 107 7.37 -2.65 -5.35
N LEU A 108 8.12 -3.69 -5.10
CA LEU A 108 7.66 -4.92 -4.43
C LEU A 108 8.57 -5.19 -3.24
N PRO A 109 8.59 -4.32 -2.23
CA PRO A 109 9.53 -4.45 -1.14
C PRO A 109 9.15 -5.65 -0.28
N ASP A 110 10.02 -6.61 -0.23
CA ASP A 110 10.02 -7.69 0.77
C ASP A 110 10.61 -7.20 2.12
N ARG A 111 10.96 -5.93 2.17
CA ARG A 111 11.55 -5.23 3.32
C ARG A 111 11.41 -3.72 3.14
N ASP A 112 11.85 -2.97 4.11
CA ASP A 112 11.99 -1.52 4.04
C ASP A 112 13.23 -1.17 3.19
N VAL A 113 13.02 -0.50 2.06
CA VAL A 113 14.07 -0.17 1.09
C VAL A 113 14.39 1.31 1.17
N LEU A 114 15.63 1.66 1.51
CA LEU A 114 16.12 3.03 1.40
C LEU A 114 16.20 3.44 -0.08
N LEU A 115 15.38 4.39 -0.49
CA LEU A 115 15.36 4.92 -1.86
C LEU A 115 16.29 6.10 -2.03
N VAL A 116 16.30 7.00 -1.05
CA VAL A 116 17.03 8.27 -1.10
C VAL A 116 17.57 8.59 0.28
N HIS A 117 18.85 8.95 0.32
CA HIS A 117 19.48 9.61 1.45
C HIS A 117 20.03 10.95 0.98
N PHE A 118 19.82 12.01 1.75
CA PHE A 118 20.42 13.31 1.49
C PHE A 118 20.62 14.10 2.79
N THR A 119 21.53 15.07 2.73
CA THR A 119 21.87 15.92 3.89
C THR A 119 21.19 17.28 3.77
N GLY A 120 20.69 17.75 4.88
CA GLY A 120 20.13 19.08 5.03
C GLY A 120 21.19 20.19 5.08
N LYS A 121 20.72 21.43 5.25
CA LYS A 121 21.52 22.64 5.21
C LYS A 121 22.72 22.64 6.19
N ASN A 122 22.57 22.06 7.38
CA ASN A 122 23.60 22.05 8.42
C ASN A 122 24.10 20.63 8.72
N GLY A 123 23.93 19.68 7.82
CA GLY A 123 24.37 18.30 7.98
C GLY A 123 23.32 17.36 8.58
N GLU A 124 22.05 17.78 8.68
CA GLU A 124 20.96 16.92 9.14
C GLU A 124 20.66 15.80 8.15
N ASP A 125 20.30 14.63 8.64
CA ASP A 125 20.03 13.45 7.81
C ASP A 125 18.56 13.36 7.40
N PHE A 126 18.34 13.11 6.11
CA PHE A 126 17.03 12.79 5.54
C PHE A 126 17.07 11.44 4.83
N ASP A 127 16.19 10.53 5.24
CA ASP A 127 16.03 9.21 4.63
C ASP A 127 14.62 9.02 4.11
N ILE A 128 14.51 8.56 2.87
CA ILE A 128 13.22 8.17 2.28
C ILE A 128 13.24 6.68 1.99
N HIS A 129 12.34 5.98 2.65
CA HIS A 129 12.15 4.56 2.51
C HIS A 129 10.87 4.23 1.74
N CYS A 130 10.91 3.14 0.98
CA CYS A 130 9.72 2.50 0.40
C CYS A 130 9.49 1.16 1.10
N SER A 131 8.29 0.95 1.59
CA SER A 131 7.88 -0.29 2.25
C SER A 131 6.50 -0.74 1.78
N SER A 132 6.12 -1.98 2.11
CA SER A 132 4.72 -2.38 2.00
C SER A 132 3.85 -1.50 2.89
N GLY A 133 2.67 -1.10 2.39
CA GLY A 133 1.86 -0.09 3.05
C GLY A 133 1.43 -0.45 4.48
N GLY A 134 1.89 0.31 5.47
CA GLY A 134 1.43 0.22 6.85
C GLY A 134 -0.07 0.58 6.99
N PHE A 135 -0.60 1.35 6.04
CA PHE A 135 -2.02 1.70 5.90
C PHE A 135 -2.65 0.93 4.75
N ASP A 136 -2.92 -0.35 4.96
CA ASP A 136 -3.31 -1.35 3.95
C ASP A 136 -4.54 -1.00 3.10
N ARG A 137 -5.33 0.00 3.49
CA ARG A 137 -6.48 0.52 2.73
C ARG A 137 -6.15 1.75 1.88
N GLU A 138 -5.07 2.47 2.20
CA GLU A 138 -4.62 3.65 1.46
C GLU A 138 -3.73 3.30 0.26
N GLY A 139 -3.17 2.11 0.21
CA GLY A 139 -2.30 1.68 -0.88
C GLY A 139 -1.54 0.39 -0.60
N GLU A 140 -0.83 -0.09 -1.62
CA GLU A 140 0.05 -1.26 -1.50
C GLU A 140 1.44 -0.86 -1.01
N LEU A 141 1.87 0.36 -1.30
CA LEU A 141 3.18 0.90 -0.99
C LEU A 141 3.09 2.18 -0.17
N MET A 142 4.11 2.44 0.62
CA MET A 142 4.25 3.63 1.43
C MET A 142 5.67 4.20 1.30
N LEU A 143 5.77 5.47 0.94
CA LEU A 143 6.99 6.25 1.13
C LEU A 143 6.97 6.87 2.51
N SER A 144 8.06 6.74 3.27
CA SER A 144 8.24 7.39 4.57
C SER A 144 9.50 8.22 4.57
N LEU A 145 9.37 9.50 4.94
CA LEU A 145 10.49 10.41 5.14
C LEU A 145 10.81 10.51 6.62
N SER A 146 12.07 10.30 6.95
CA SER A 146 12.64 10.55 8.29
C SER A 146 13.59 11.73 8.24
N PHE A 147 13.61 12.50 9.32
CA PHE A 147 14.54 13.58 9.62
C PHE A 147 15.28 13.22 10.90
N ASN A 148 16.60 13.04 10.86
CA ASN A 148 17.42 12.55 11.96
C ASN A 148 16.76 11.32 12.64
N ASN A 149 16.44 10.28 11.85
CA ASN A 149 15.73 9.06 12.27
C ASN A 149 14.29 9.25 12.81
N THR A 150 13.75 10.48 12.77
CA THR A 150 12.38 10.74 13.22
C THR A 150 11.44 10.82 12.03
N PRO A 151 10.36 10.01 11.97
CA PRO A 151 9.44 10.04 10.83
C PRO A 151 8.63 11.34 10.80
N VAL A 152 8.70 12.10 9.69
CA VAL A 152 8.10 13.42 9.54
C VAL A 152 7.01 13.49 8.46
N ALA A 153 7.00 12.56 7.50
CA ALA A 153 5.93 12.45 6.51
C ALA A 153 5.80 11.04 5.98
N ARG A 154 4.58 10.65 5.57
CA ARG A 154 4.27 9.37 4.93
C ARG A 154 3.30 9.59 3.79
N LEU A 155 3.48 8.84 2.69
CA LEU A 155 2.62 8.86 1.53
C LEU A 155 2.32 7.42 1.11
N SER A 156 1.03 7.03 1.17
CA SER A 156 0.56 5.71 0.74
C SER A 156 0.01 5.79 -0.67
N PHE A 157 0.39 4.84 -1.53
CA PHE A 157 -0.05 4.84 -2.93
C PHE A 157 -0.14 3.44 -3.51
N SER A 158 -0.79 3.35 -4.67
CA SER A 158 -0.78 2.20 -5.55
C SER A 158 -0.72 2.63 -7.00
N VAL A 159 -0.13 1.82 -7.86
CA VAL A 159 -0.26 1.97 -9.30
C VAL A 159 -1.48 1.20 -9.77
N ILE A 160 -2.43 1.86 -10.39
CA ILE A 160 -3.70 1.25 -10.81
C ILE A 160 -3.93 1.37 -12.31
N PRO A 161 -4.68 0.43 -12.92
CA PRO A 161 -5.06 0.54 -14.33
C PRO A 161 -5.93 1.76 -14.59
N SER A 162 -5.61 2.49 -15.66
CA SER A 162 -6.31 3.68 -16.14
C SER A 162 -6.76 3.49 -17.58
N LYS A 163 -7.57 4.41 -18.14
CA LYS A 163 -7.97 4.40 -19.56
C LYS A 163 -6.77 4.59 -20.50
N LYS A 164 -5.73 5.27 -20.05
CA LYS A 164 -4.51 5.56 -20.82
C LYS A 164 -3.27 4.78 -20.29
N GLY A 165 -3.44 3.54 -19.88
CA GLY A 165 -2.35 2.72 -19.31
C GLY A 165 -2.45 2.59 -17.79
N HIS A 166 -1.54 3.20 -17.05
CA HIS A 166 -1.50 3.16 -15.59
C HIS A 166 -1.45 4.57 -14.99
N CYS A 167 -1.88 4.70 -13.76
CA CYS A 167 -1.70 5.92 -12.96
C CYS A 167 -1.30 5.56 -11.53
N ALA A 168 -0.53 6.43 -10.90
CA ALA A 168 -0.31 6.35 -9.46
C ALA A 168 -1.50 6.97 -8.74
N PHE A 169 -2.06 6.25 -7.78
CA PHE A 169 -3.15 6.74 -6.95
C PHE A 169 -2.67 6.89 -5.51
N ILE A 170 -2.64 8.12 -5.01
CA ILE A 170 -2.30 8.45 -3.64
C ILE A 170 -3.55 8.28 -2.79
N GLY A 171 -3.55 7.29 -1.90
CA GLY A 171 -4.66 7.03 -0.99
C GLY A 171 -4.53 7.71 0.36
N GLY A 172 -3.33 8.23 0.68
CA GLY A 172 -3.10 8.99 1.91
C GLY A 172 -1.78 9.75 1.88
N LEU A 173 -1.79 10.97 2.45
CA LEU A 173 -0.60 11.79 2.67
C LEU A 173 -0.66 12.34 4.09
N GLN A 174 0.16 11.79 4.96
CA GLN A 174 0.16 12.06 6.38
C GLN A 174 1.43 12.82 6.79
N GLY A 175 1.31 13.68 7.80
CA GLY A 175 2.47 14.30 8.47
C GLY A 175 3.09 13.36 9.50
N ALA A 176 3.87 13.93 10.38
CA ALA A 176 4.46 13.22 11.52
C ALA A 176 3.37 12.54 12.39
N PRO A 177 3.71 11.44 13.06
CA PRO A 177 2.87 10.86 14.10
C PRO A 177 2.48 11.90 15.17
N LYS A 178 1.31 11.71 15.81
CA LYS A 178 0.77 12.68 16.78
C LYS A 178 1.66 12.95 18.00
N ASN A 179 2.54 12.01 18.32
CA ASN A 179 3.51 12.14 19.40
C ASN A 179 4.75 12.97 19.03
N ILE A 180 4.89 13.37 17.77
CA ILE A 180 5.98 14.23 17.28
C ILE A 180 5.51 15.68 17.31
N GLY A 181 6.24 16.52 18.04
CA GLY A 181 5.91 17.94 18.19
C GLY A 181 6.07 18.73 16.86
N PRO A 182 5.38 19.86 16.74
CA PRO A 182 5.44 20.70 15.55
C PRO A 182 6.84 21.30 15.28
N ASP A 183 7.68 21.40 16.32
CA ASP A 183 9.03 21.92 16.20
C ASP A 183 9.89 21.05 15.28
N ILE A 184 9.81 19.74 15.38
CA ILE A 184 10.53 18.80 14.49
C ILE A 184 10.17 19.06 13.01
N ILE A 185 8.89 19.34 12.71
CA ILE A 185 8.45 19.64 11.34
C ILE A 185 9.00 20.98 10.87
N ARG A 186 9.03 21.98 11.75
CA ARG A 186 9.61 23.29 11.46
C ARG A 186 11.11 23.17 11.19
N ASP A 187 11.81 22.41 12.01
CA ASP A 187 13.26 22.24 11.88
C ASP A 187 13.61 21.43 10.62
N ALA A 188 12.90 20.33 10.36
CA ALA A 188 13.01 19.59 9.10
C ALA A 188 12.77 20.49 7.87
N THR A 189 11.75 21.39 7.94
CA THR A 189 11.46 22.34 6.86
C THR A 189 12.59 23.33 6.67
N LYS A 190 13.16 23.88 7.74
CA LYS A 190 14.31 24.81 7.68
C LYS A 190 15.55 24.11 7.15
N ALA A 191 15.84 22.89 7.63
CA ALA A 191 16.97 22.07 7.19
C ALA A 191 16.87 21.73 5.69
N CYS A 192 15.67 21.57 5.16
CA CYS A 192 15.41 21.31 3.74
C CYS A 192 15.06 22.59 2.96
N TYR A 193 15.75 23.70 3.24
CA TYR A 193 15.64 24.98 2.50
C TYR A 193 14.20 25.50 2.33
N GLY A 194 13.34 25.27 3.31
CA GLY A 194 11.94 25.70 3.30
C GLY A 194 10.96 24.70 2.66
N LEU A 195 11.43 23.56 2.19
CA LEU A 195 10.55 22.50 1.65
C LEU A 195 9.87 21.73 2.78
N PHE A 196 8.54 21.70 2.76
CA PHE A 196 7.76 20.92 3.71
C PHE A 196 7.96 19.40 3.50
N PRO A 197 8.08 18.60 4.57
CA PRO A 197 8.26 17.15 4.48
C PRO A 197 7.25 16.44 3.56
N LYS A 198 5.97 16.83 3.59
CA LYS A 198 4.95 16.28 2.69
C LYS A 198 5.23 16.59 1.21
N ARG A 199 5.83 17.74 0.90
CA ARG A 199 6.21 18.09 -0.48
C ARG A 199 7.37 17.22 -0.94
N ILE A 200 8.34 16.95 -0.07
CA ILE A 200 9.50 16.11 -0.41
C ILE A 200 9.06 14.71 -0.79
N VAL A 201 8.23 14.02 0.02
CA VAL A 201 7.76 12.67 -0.32
C VAL A 201 6.92 12.65 -1.59
N PHE A 202 6.18 13.72 -1.88
CA PHE A 202 5.42 13.84 -3.12
C PHE A 202 6.34 13.96 -4.34
N GLU A 203 7.40 14.78 -4.27
CA GLU A 203 8.38 14.91 -5.36
C GLU A 203 9.14 13.60 -5.61
N VAL A 204 9.46 12.86 -4.55
CA VAL A 204 10.06 11.54 -4.69
C VAL A 204 9.10 10.57 -5.36
N LEU A 205 7.81 10.58 -5.01
CA LEU A 205 6.81 9.79 -5.74
C LEU A 205 6.78 10.17 -7.22
N CYS A 206 6.75 11.48 -7.54
CA CYS A 206 6.75 11.94 -8.93
C CYS A 206 7.96 11.43 -9.71
N SER A 207 9.15 11.48 -9.11
CA SER A 207 10.39 11.00 -9.71
C SER A 207 10.37 9.48 -9.90
N LEU A 208 9.94 8.72 -8.88
CA LEU A 208 9.80 7.28 -8.94
C LEU A 208 8.81 6.85 -10.05
N MET A 209 7.70 7.56 -10.19
CA MET A 209 6.71 7.29 -11.22
C MET A 209 7.23 7.58 -12.63
N ARG A 210 8.00 8.64 -12.81
CA ARG A 210 8.69 8.94 -14.11
C ARG A 210 9.66 7.83 -14.49
N CYS A 211 10.42 7.27 -13.52
CA CYS A 211 11.29 6.11 -13.78
C CYS A 211 10.52 4.85 -14.22
N CYS A 212 9.22 4.82 -13.98
CA CYS A 212 8.33 3.72 -14.36
C CYS A 212 7.39 4.09 -15.53
N ASP A 213 7.66 5.16 -16.27
CA ASP A 213 6.86 5.68 -17.39
C ASP A 213 5.41 6.03 -17.02
N ILE A 214 5.18 6.39 -15.75
CA ILE A 214 3.87 6.85 -15.27
C ILE A 214 3.86 8.37 -15.16
N THR A 215 3.01 9.00 -15.95
CA THR A 215 2.84 10.46 -15.98
C THR A 215 1.61 10.96 -15.22
N ASN A 216 0.62 10.09 -15.01
CA ASN A 216 -0.62 10.46 -14.36
C ASN A 216 -0.59 10.09 -12.88
N ILE A 217 -0.83 11.10 -12.03
CA ILE A 217 -0.95 10.93 -10.58
C ILE A 217 -2.31 11.46 -10.15
N LEU A 218 -3.06 10.64 -9.42
CA LEU A 218 -4.34 10.97 -8.82
C LEU A 218 -4.21 10.89 -7.30
N ALA A 219 -4.98 11.68 -6.58
CA ALA A 219 -5.05 11.61 -5.13
C ALA A 219 -6.51 11.48 -4.66
N VAL A 220 -6.71 10.77 -3.56
CA VAL A 220 -8.00 10.72 -2.90
C VAL A 220 -8.38 12.11 -2.40
N SER A 221 -9.63 12.50 -2.59
CA SER A 221 -10.15 13.73 -1.96
C SER A 221 -10.37 13.49 -0.46
N GLU A 222 -10.34 14.58 0.32
CA GLU A 222 -10.64 14.51 1.75
C GLU A 222 -11.96 13.81 2.04
N GLN A 223 -13.01 14.13 1.26
CA GLN A 223 -14.34 13.54 1.43
C GLN A 223 -14.38 12.03 1.16
N SER A 224 -13.53 11.53 0.27
CA SER A 224 -13.48 10.12 -0.15
C SER A 224 -12.44 9.30 0.59
N HIS A 225 -11.70 9.88 1.53
CA HIS A 225 -10.63 9.18 2.25
C HIS A 225 -11.16 7.99 3.06
N VAL A 226 -10.46 6.85 2.99
CA VAL A 226 -10.90 5.55 3.56
C VAL A 226 -11.05 5.53 5.08
N PHE A 227 -10.39 6.43 5.80
CA PHE A 227 -10.43 6.53 7.26
C PHE A 227 -11.25 7.72 7.76
N ARG A 228 -11.84 8.52 6.87
CA ARG A 228 -12.75 9.59 7.31
C ARG A 228 -13.97 8.98 7.97
N GLN A 229 -14.23 9.35 9.22
CA GLN A 229 -15.47 9.04 9.90
C GLN A 229 -16.59 9.88 9.28
N TRP A 230 -17.82 9.32 9.26
CA TRP A 230 -19.06 10.01 8.80
C TRP A 230 -19.51 11.00 9.85
#